data_8050bb8c7fb01900c88b8ecc6e3a2f1b
#
_entry.id   8050bb8c7fb01900c88b8ecc6e3a2f1b
#
_cell.length_a   1.000
_cell.length_b   1.000
_cell.length_c   1.000
_cell.angle_alpha   90.00
_cell.angle_beta   90.00
_cell.angle_gamma   90.00
#
_symmetry.space_group_name_H-M   'P 1'
#
loop_
_entity.id
_entity.type
_entity.pdbx_description
1 polymer ?
#
loop_
_entity_poly.entity_id
_entity_poly.type
_entity_poly.pdbx_seq_one_letter_code
_entity_poly.pdbx_strand_id
1 'polypeptide(L)'
;PINVYELHAGSWLRHPDGRFYSYRELAARLVPYVAALGFTHVEFLPLTEHPLDESWGYQTTGFFAPTSRFGGPDDLRALIDACHAAGIGCLLDWVPGHFPANDGALAHFDGSALYEHGDPRRGRHPDWGTHIFNYGRNE
;
A
#
# COMPACT_ATOMS: atom_id res chain seq x y z
N PRO A 1 -15.42 -16.40 -13.14
CA PRO A 1 -15.16 -16.50 -11.71
C PRO A 1 -13.92 -15.68 -11.38
N ILE A 2 -13.92 -15.02 -10.21
CA ILE A 2 -12.74 -14.32 -9.68
C ILE A 2 -12.08 -15.25 -8.66
N ASN A 3 -10.76 -15.41 -8.78
CA ASN A 3 -9.92 -16.14 -7.85
C ASN A 3 -8.70 -15.25 -7.54
N VAL A 4 -8.55 -14.80 -6.27
CA VAL A 4 -7.58 -13.79 -5.85
C VAL A 4 -6.45 -14.45 -5.07
N TYR A 5 -5.23 -14.10 -5.43
CA TYR A 5 -4.02 -14.41 -4.67
C TYR A 5 -3.56 -13.16 -3.92
N GLU A 6 -3.77 -13.13 -2.62
CA GLU A 6 -3.34 -12.02 -1.76
C GLU A 6 -1.90 -12.23 -1.29
N LEU A 7 -1.11 -11.16 -1.27
CA LEU A 7 0.26 -11.20 -0.75
C LEU A 7 0.75 -9.86 -0.21
N HIS A 8 1.68 -9.94 0.74
CA HIS A 8 2.55 -8.83 1.13
C HIS A 8 3.85 -8.88 0.32
N ALA A 9 4.12 -7.86 -0.50
CA ALA A 9 5.25 -7.82 -1.41
C ALA A 9 6.60 -8.01 -0.72
N GLY A 10 6.78 -7.45 0.47
CA GLY A 10 8.03 -7.50 1.23
C GLY A 10 8.31 -8.81 1.95
N SER A 11 7.32 -9.70 2.12
CA SER A 11 7.49 -10.97 2.83
C SER A 11 7.21 -12.20 1.97
N TRP A 12 6.60 -12.02 0.80
CA TRP A 12 6.27 -13.14 -0.09
C TRP A 12 7.52 -13.89 -0.54
N LEU A 13 8.57 -13.15 -0.91
CA LEU A 13 9.86 -13.70 -1.26
C LEU A 13 10.96 -12.67 -0.95
N ARG A 14 12.13 -13.15 -0.48
CA ARG A 14 13.33 -12.33 -0.27
C ARG A 14 14.54 -12.94 -0.92
N HIS A 15 15.53 -12.12 -1.23
CA HIS A 15 16.86 -12.59 -1.61
C HIS A 15 17.52 -13.36 -0.44
N PRO A 16 18.48 -14.26 -0.73
CA PRO A 16 19.20 -14.99 0.34
C PRO A 16 19.94 -14.08 1.32
N ASP A 17 20.29 -12.88 0.94
CA ASP A 17 20.90 -11.83 1.79
C ASP A 17 19.89 -11.00 2.59
N GLY A 18 18.59 -11.31 2.49
CA GLY A 18 17.51 -10.66 3.20
C GLY A 18 16.93 -9.41 2.50
N ARG A 19 17.51 -8.94 1.38
CA ARG A 19 16.96 -7.81 0.61
C ARG A 19 15.57 -8.12 0.08
N PHE A 20 14.78 -7.07 -0.06
CA PHE A 20 13.51 -7.14 -0.78
C PHE A 20 13.74 -7.40 -2.27
N TYR A 21 12.81 -8.08 -2.89
CA TYR A 21 12.70 -8.08 -4.34
C TYR A 21 12.18 -6.73 -4.81
N SER A 22 12.77 -6.20 -5.89
CA SER A 22 12.22 -5.03 -6.57
C SER A 22 10.89 -5.39 -7.23
N TYR A 23 10.08 -4.37 -7.58
CA TYR A 23 8.83 -4.57 -8.33
C TYR A 23 9.05 -5.37 -9.62
N ARG A 24 10.16 -5.13 -10.34
CA ARG A 24 10.50 -5.87 -11.57
C ARG A 24 10.89 -7.31 -11.29
N GLU A 25 11.63 -7.56 -10.23
CA GLU A 25 11.99 -8.93 -9.81
C GLU A 25 10.76 -9.68 -9.32
N LEU A 26 9.85 -9.00 -8.59
CA LEU A 26 8.56 -9.56 -8.21
C LEU A 26 7.74 -9.95 -9.44
N ALA A 27 7.66 -9.07 -10.46
CA ALA A 27 6.96 -9.38 -11.70
C ALA A 27 7.46 -10.68 -12.33
N ALA A 28 8.79 -10.84 -12.43
CA ALA A 28 9.41 -12.01 -13.04
C ALA A 28 9.14 -13.33 -12.28
N ARG A 29 8.85 -13.25 -10.99
CA ARG A 29 8.61 -14.44 -10.14
C ARG A 29 7.14 -14.69 -9.86
N LEU A 30 6.42 -13.63 -9.51
CA LEU A 30 5.02 -13.70 -9.07
C LEU A 30 4.08 -14.03 -10.22
N VAL A 31 4.23 -13.35 -11.36
CA VAL A 31 3.30 -13.49 -12.48
C VAL A 31 3.22 -14.94 -12.99
N PRO A 32 4.34 -15.61 -13.32
CA PRO A 32 4.26 -17.02 -13.75
C PRO A 32 3.77 -17.95 -12.63
N TYR A 33 4.08 -17.64 -11.37
CA TYR A 33 3.64 -18.45 -10.24
C TYR A 33 2.10 -18.42 -10.08
N VAL A 34 1.50 -17.24 -10.03
CA VAL A 34 0.03 -17.12 -9.86
C VAL A 34 -0.73 -17.61 -11.08
N ALA A 35 -0.18 -17.41 -12.30
CA ALA A 35 -0.74 -17.93 -13.53
C ALA A 35 -0.77 -19.48 -13.53
N ALA A 36 0.33 -20.12 -13.12
CA ALA A 36 0.42 -21.57 -13.04
C ALA A 36 -0.54 -22.18 -12.02
N LEU A 37 -0.88 -21.45 -10.95
CA LEU A 37 -1.87 -21.85 -9.95
C LEU A 37 -3.32 -21.57 -10.35
N GLY A 38 -3.57 -20.89 -11.48
CA GLY A 38 -4.91 -20.60 -11.99
C GLY A 38 -5.62 -19.44 -11.30
N PHE A 39 -4.88 -18.55 -10.63
CA PHE A 39 -5.45 -17.33 -10.10
C PHE A 39 -5.73 -16.33 -11.21
N THR A 40 -6.81 -15.57 -11.06
CA THR A 40 -7.23 -14.55 -12.03
C THR A 40 -6.81 -13.14 -11.62
N HIS A 41 -6.54 -12.94 -10.34
CA HIS A 41 -6.15 -11.65 -9.77
C HIS A 41 -5.06 -11.84 -8.72
N VAL A 42 -4.26 -10.80 -8.59
CA VAL A 42 -3.33 -10.60 -7.46
C VAL A 42 -3.84 -9.43 -6.63
N GLU A 43 -3.89 -9.58 -5.33
CA GLU A 43 -4.16 -8.49 -4.39
C GLU A 43 -2.89 -8.22 -3.59
N PHE A 44 -2.41 -6.98 -3.67
CA PHE A 44 -1.26 -6.54 -2.89
C PHE A 44 -1.75 -5.87 -1.61
N LEU A 45 -1.26 -6.34 -0.45
CA LEU A 45 -1.32 -5.55 0.78
C LEU A 45 -0.74 -4.16 0.49
N PRO A 46 -1.03 -3.13 1.31
CA PRO A 46 -0.80 -1.74 0.91
C PRO A 46 0.60 -1.49 0.35
N LEU A 47 0.65 -1.02 -0.90
CA LEU A 47 1.90 -0.61 -1.56
C LEU A 47 2.14 0.90 -1.46
N THR A 48 1.31 1.61 -0.70
CA THR A 48 1.50 3.03 -0.39
C THR A 48 2.70 3.24 0.54
N GLU A 49 3.35 4.41 0.43
CA GLU A 49 4.55 4.69 1.23
C GLU A 49 4.23 4.78 2.73
N HIS A 50 5.08 4.18 3.54
CA HIS A 50 4.91 4.05 4.99
C HIS A 50 6.27 3.98 5.70
N PRO A 51 6.40 4.48 6.95
CA PRO A 51 7.69 4.54 7.64
C PRO A 51 8.10 3.21 8.30
N LEU A 52 7.13 2.34 8.65
CA LEU A 52 7.34 1.17 9.49
C LEU A 52 7.09 -0.13 8.70
N ASP A 53 8.14 -0.94 8.50
CA ASP A 53 8.05 -2.19 7.75
C ASP A 53 7.06 -3.18 8.37
N GLU A 54 7.05 -3.25 9.71
CA GLU A 54 6.20 -4.16 10.48
C GLU A 54 4.70 -3.84 10.37
N SER A 55 4.36 -2.64 9.87
CA SER A 55 2.96 -2.27 9.62
C SER A 55 2.40 -2.93 8.34
N TRP A 56 3.23 -3.56 7.51
CA TRP A 56 2.88 -4.12 6.20
C TRP A 56 2.23 -3.10 5.24
N GLY A 57 2.49 -1.81 5.46
CA GLY A 57 1.90 -0.73 4.70
C GLY A 57 0.59 -0.17 5.26
N TYR A 58 0.05 -0.75 6.34
CA TYR A 58 -1.20 -0.28 6.94
C TYR A 58 -1.08 1.06 7.69
N GLN A 59 0.13 1.49 8.04
CA GLN A 59 0.38 2.83 8.60
C GLN A 59 0.90 3.77 7.50
N THR A 60 0.07 4.00 6.51
CA THR A 60 0.38 4.82 5.33
C THR A 60 0.64 6.27 5.71
N THR A 61 1.76 6.82 5.24
CA THR A 61 2.07 8.26 5.33
C THR A 61 2.09 8.94 3.96
N GLY A 62 2.38 8.20 2.90
CA GLY A 62 2.35 8.68 1.52
C GLY A 62 1.23 8.05 0.72
N PHE A 63 -0.01 8.50 0.90
CA PHE A 63 -1.22 7.92 0.28
C PHE A 63 -1.21 7.91 -1.24
N PHE A 64 -0.45 8.81 -1.87
CA PHE A 64 -0.40 8.98 -3.32
C PHE A 64 0.94 8.54 -3.94
N ALA A 65 1.79 7.88 -3.17
CA ALA A 65 3.08 7.41 -3.61
C ALA A 65 3.25 5.90 -3.35
N PRO A 66 3.78 5.13 -4.31
CA PRO A 66 4.17 3.75 -4.05
C PRO A 66 5.36 3.73 -3.10
N THR A 67 5.44 2.71 -2.26
CA THR A 67 6.59 2.56 -1.36
C THR A 67 7.88 2.40 -2.16
N SER A 68 8.90 3.15 -1.77
CA SER A 68 10.23 3.12 -2.39
C SER A 68 11.04 1.85 -2.09
N ARG A 69 10.57 1.02 -1.17
CA ARG A 69 11.23 -0.23 -0.76
C ARG A 69 11.50 -1.21 -1.89
N PHE A 70 10.63 -1.19 -2.89
CA PHE A 70 10.65 -2.16 -3.99
C PHE A 70 11.03 -1.51 -5.33
N GLY A 71 11.33 -0.21 -5.35
CA GLY A 71 11.69 0.54 -6.56
C GLY A 71 10.86 1.81 -6.75
N GLY A 72 10.97 2.42 -7.92
CA GLY A 72 10.24 3.63 -8.26
C GLY A 72 8.83 3.39 -8.81
N PRO A 73 8.06 4.47 -9.05
CA PRO A 73 6.70 4.37 -9.60
C PRO A 73 6.64 3.64 -10.95
N ASP A 74 7.64 3.82 -11.81
CA ASP A 74 7.69 3.15 -13.11
C ASP A 74 7.94 1.64 -12.98
N ASP A 75 8.61 1.22 -11.92
CA ASP A 75 8.82 -0.19 -11.63
C ASP A 75 7.53 -0.86 -11.15
N LEU A 76 6.72 -0.15 -10.34
CA LEU A 76 5.38 -0.63 -9.96
C LEU A 76 4.47 -0.72 -11.20
N ARG A 77 4.50 0.29 -12.10
CA ARG A 77 3.76 0.20 -13.36
C ARG A 77 4.16 -1.02 -14.17
N ALA A 78 5.47 -1.30 -14.26
CA ALA A 78 5.96 -2.47 -14.98
C ALA A 78 5.49 -3.80 -14.36
N LEU A 79 5.36 -3.89 -13.04
CA LEU A 79 4.78 -5.05 -12.37
C LEU A 79 3.29 -5.22 -12.75
N ILE A 80 2.52 -4.14 -12.69
CA ILE A 80 1.10 -4.16 -13.07
C ILE A 80 0.92 -4.53 -14.55
N ASP A 81 1.73 -3.94 -15.43
CA ASP A 81 1.72 -4.27 -16.86
C ASP A 81 2.04 -5.73 -17.12
N ALA A 82 2.98 -6.31 -16.41
CA ALA A 82 3.32 -7.73 -16.52
C ALA A 82 2.16 -8.63 -16.07
N CYS A 83 1.45 -8.27 -15.00
CA CYS A 83 0.22 -8.97 -14.59
C CYS A 83 -0.84 -8.91 -15.69
N HIS A 84 -1.13 -7.70 -16.19
CA HIS A 84 -2.14 -7.50 -17.23
C HIS A 84 -1.78 -8.24 -18.53
N ALA A 85 -0.52 -8.23 -18.95
CA ALA A 85 -0.05 -8.98 -20.12
C ALA A 85 -0.24 -10.50 -19.98
N ALA A 86 -0.26 -11.00 -18.75
CA ALA A 86 -0.55 -12.41 -18.44
C ALA A 86 -2.05 -12.69 -18.21
N GLY A 87 -2.92 -11.69 -18.38
CA GLY A 87 -4.37 -11.81 -18.14
C GLY A 87 -4.74 -11.83 -16.65
N ILE A 88 -3.85 -11.36 -15.77
CA ILE A 88 -4.06 -11.31 -14.32
C ILE A 88 -4.42 -9.86 -13.92
N GLY A 89 -5.57 -9.68 -13.27
CA GLY A 89 -5.96 -8.39 -12.69
C GLY A 89 -5.15 -8.06 -11.44
N CYS A 90 -4.97 -6.75 -11.17
CA CYS A 90 -4.31 -6.28 -9.96
C CYS A 90 -5.31 -5.56 -9.05
N LEU A 91 -5.32 -5.91 -7.77
CA LEU A 91 -6.04 -5.24 -6.71
C LEU A 91 -5.02 -4.65 -5.74
N LEU A 92 -5.28 -3.44 -5.30
CA LEU A 92 -4.49 -2.77 -4.28
C LEU A 92 -5.33 -2.58 -3.02
N ASP A 93 -4.80 -3.00 -1.89
CA ASP A 93 -5.44 -2.75 -0.61
C ASP A 93 -5.29 -1.26 -0.27
N TRP A 94 -6.43 -0.57 -0.16
CA TRP A 94 -6.52 0.84 0.16
C TRP A 94 -7.01 1.04 1.58
N VAL A 95 -6.22 1.69 2.43
CA VAL A 95 -6.45 1.77 3.88
C VAL A 95 -6.69 3.22 4.34
N PRO A 96 -7.86 3.81 4.07
CA PRO A 96 -8.18 5.17 4.50
C PRO A 96 -8.53 5.26 6.00
N GLY A 97 -8.69 4.15 6.70
CA GLY A 97 -9.03 4.09 8.12
C GLY A 97 -7.87 4.40 9.07
N HIS A 98 -6.65 4.22 8.61
CA HIS A 98 -5.44 4.50 9.39
C HIS A 98 -4.80 5.79 8.90
N PHE A 99 -5.03 6.88 9.63
CA PHE A 99 -4.41 8.18 9.36
C PHE A 99 -3.34 8.44 10.43
N PRO A 100 -2.05 8.14 10.16
CA PRO A 100 -0.98 8.29 11.13
C PRO A 100 -0.74 9.74 11.54
N ALA A 101 -0.45 9.94 12.82
CA ALA A 101 -0.14 11.25 13.38
C ALA A 101 1.37 11.59 13.30
N ASN A 102 2.06 11.07 12.27
CA ASN A 102 3.48 11.29 12.08
C ASN A 102 3.76 12.71 11.57
N ASP A 103 4.81 13.34 12.09
CA ASP A 103 5.34 14.58 11.55
C ASP A 103 5.78 14.38 10.10
N GLY A 104 5.44 15.34 9.23
CA GLY A 104 5.77 15.27 7.80
C GLY A 104 4.82 14.38 6.97
N ALA A 105 3.75 13.83 7.57
CA ALA A 105 2.65 13.19 6.87
C ALA A 105 1.51 14.18 6.60
N LEU A 106 0.27 13.68 6.41
CA LEU A 106 -0.88 14.53 6.11
C LEU A 106 -1.50 15.23 7.33
N ALA A 107 -1.18 14.79 8.56
CA ALA A 107 -1.70 15.40 9.77
C ALA A 107 -1.26 16.86 9.88
N HIS A 108 -2.23 17.76 10.08
CA HIS A 108 -1.99 19.20 10.13
C HIS A 108 -1.16 19.74 8.95
N PHE A 109 -1.45 19.24 7.75
CA PHE A 109 -0.61 19.41 6.56
C PHE A 109 -0.28 20.88 6.24
N ASP A 110 -1.21 21.78 6.42
CA ASP A 110 -1.05 23.23 6.25
C ASP A 110 -1.00 24.01 7.58
N GLY A 111 -0.81 23.30 8.70
CA GLY A 111 -0.87 23.86 10.05
C GLY A 111 -2.28 23.91 10.64
N SER A 112 -3.28 23.46 9.90
CA SER A 112 -4.67 23.30 10.36
C SER A 112 -5.13 21.86 10.21
N ALA A 113 -6.34 21.54 10.67
CA ALA A 113 -6.97 20.24 10.48
C ALA A 113 -7.57 20.18 9.05
N LEU A 114 -6.69 20.01 8.03
CA LEU A 114 -7.09 20.02 6.62
C LEU A 114 -7.81 18.71 6.24
N TYR A 115 -7.22 17.57 6.51
CA TYR A 115 -7.76 16.26 6.17
C TYR A 115 -8.50 15.58 7.32
N GLU A 116 -8.10 15.86 8.55
CA GLU A 116 -8.69 15.33 9.77
C GLU A 116 -9.82 16.19 10.31
N HIS A 117 -10.58 15.66 11.27
CA HIS A 117 -11.53 16.47 12.03
C HIS A 117 -10.79 17.43 12.97
N GLY A 118 -11.16 18.72 12.96
CA GLY A 118 -10.61 19.73 13.87
C GLY A 118 -11.04 19.56 15.34
N ASP A 119 -12.15 18.85 15.62
CA ASP A 119 -12.55 18.49 16.99
C ASP A 119 -11.82 17.21 17.41
N PRO A 120 -10.91 17.26 18.41
CA PRO A 120 -10.14 16.09 18.84
C PRO A 120 -11.00 14.89 19.28
N ARG A 121 -12.23 15.13 19.74
CA ARG A 121 -13.17 14.05 20.13
C ARG A 121 -13.66 13.24 18.93
N ARG A 122 -13.60 13.82 17.73
CA ARG A 122 -14.02 13.22 16.47
C ARG A 122 -12.83 12.90 15.56
N GLY A 123 -11.70 13.57 15.78
CA GLY A 123 -10.52 13.51 14.94
C GLY A 123 -9.49 12.47 15.36
N ARG A 124 -9.75 11.69 16.43
CA ARG A 124 -8.78 10.74 16.95
C ARG A 124 -9.42 9.40 17.30
N HIS A 125 -8.76 8.32 16.88
CA HIS A 125 -9.05 6.98 17.40
C HIS A 125 -8.32 6.79 18.74
N PRO A 126 -9.04 6.64 19.87
CA PRO A 126 -8.41 6.51 21.19
C PRO A 126 -7.56 5.22 21.30
N ASP A 127 -8.01 4.13 20.68
CA ASP A 127 -7.35 2.83 20.79
C ASP A 127 -6.15 2.68 19.84
N TRP A 128 -6.20 3.32 18.66
CA TRP A 128 -5.17 3.18 17.63
C TRP A 128 -4.15 4.32 17.59
N GLY A 129 -4.45 5.44 18.26
CA GLY A 129 -3.58 6.61 18.25
C GLY A 129 -3.49 7.35 16.91
N THR A 130 -4.34 7.01 15.95
CA THR A 130 -4.39 7.60 14.62
C THR A 130 -5.42 8.72 14.55
N HIS A 131 -5.29 9.60 13.56
CA HIS A 131 -6.34 10.57 13.23
C HIS A 131 -7.49 9.89 12.46
N ILE A 132 -8.60 10.62 12.35
CA ILE A 132 -9.77 10.23 11.56
C ILE A 132 -9.95 11.28 10.47
N PHE A 133 -10.00 10.80 9.21
CA PHE A 133 -10.31 11.67 8.07
C PHE A 133 -11.69 12.30 8.21
N ASN A 134 -11.79 13.57 7.84
CA ASN A 134 -13.07 14.26 7.74
C ASN A 134 -13.68 14.03 6.36
N TYR A 135 -14.33 12.90 6.18
CA TYR A 135 -14.96 12.52 4.90
C TYR A 135 -16.10 13.45 4.45
N GLY A 136 -16.49 14.41 5.27
CA GLY A 136 -17.48 15.43 4.91
C GLY A 136 -16.90 16.63 4.18
N ARG A 137 -15.58 16.69 4.01
CA ARG A 137 -14.89 17.76 3.25
C ARG A 137 -14.67 17.34 1.81
N ASN A 138 -14.34 18.31 0.96
CA ASN A 138 -14.08 18.07 -0.47
C ASN A 138 -12.60 17.83 -0.78
N GLU A 139 -11.71 18.18 0.14
CA GLU A 139 -10.26 17.94 0.05
C GLU A 139 -9.91 16.49 0.42
#